data_c160b1a27bcd3ee36e7bf7a057676fe9
#
_entry.id   c160b1a27bcd3ee36e7bf7a057676fe9
#
_cell.length_a   1.000
_cell.length_b   1.000
_cell.length_c   1.000
_cell.angle_alpha   90.00
_cell.angle_beta   90.00
_cell.angle_gamma   90.00
#
_symmetry.space_group_name_H-M   'P 1'
#
loop_
_entity.id
_entity.type
_entity.pdbx_description
1 polymer ?
#
loop_
_entity_poly.entity_id
_entity_poly.type
_entity_poly.pdbx_seq_one_letter_code
_entity_poly.pdbx_strand_id
1 'polypeptide(L)'
;MAAPTSEKVVDLGFVEKVEKCRLFSRFYPSKIGGQPAWLSLKCLPIYEELTCEKCGKPCVFLIQIYAPLTDVESCFHRSLFIFMCKNVLCHRRNDSSTFLVKRSQLSRRNEFYDYDPPNENEENPSDHPNPADFGCNLCRVCGCLGGKRCSKCHKASYCSKEHQTIDWKKGHKNECGEAGKTINKEQPRRGTTKCKSN
;
A
#
# COMPACT_ATOMS: atom_id res chain seq x y z
N MET A 1 -2.52 7.31 46.89
CA MET A 1 -1.83 8.17 45.91
C MET A 1 -2.42 7.87 44.54
N ALA A 2 -3.13 8.81 43.93
CA ALA A 2 -3.65 8.63 42.57
C ALA A 2 -2.48 8.69 41.56
N ALA A 3 -2.43 7.71 40.63
CA ALA A 3 -1.46 7.71 39.57
C ALA A 3 -1.66 8.98 38.70
N PRO A 4 -0.61 9.63 38.22
CA PRO A 4 -0.74 10.77 37.33
C PRO A 4 -1.48 10.35 36.06
N THR A 5 -2.62 10.99 35.80
CA THR A 5 -3.32 10.88 34.53
C THR A 5 -2.43 11.51 33.47
N SER A 6 -1.77 10.68 32.67
CA SER A 6 -1.04 11.19 31.49
C SER A 6 -2.07 11.89 30.59
N GLU A 7 -1.95 13.21 30.45
CA GLU A 7 -2.71 13.94 29.44
C GLU A 7 -2.41 13.30 28.08
N LYS A 8 -3.46 12.80 27.42
CA LYS A 8 -3.33 12.28 26.08
C LYS A 8 -3.05 13.45 25.15
N VAL A 9 -1.81 13.60 24.73
CA VAL A 9 -1.44 14.55 23.68
C VAL A 9 -2.12 14.08 22.38
N VAL A 10 -2.92 14.95 21.80
CA VAL A 10 -3.58 14.73 20.51
C VAL A 10 -2.88 15.57 19.46
N ASP A 11 -2.25 14.91 18.50
CA ASP A 11 -1.65 15.60 17.36
C ASP A 11 -2.70 15.87 16.29
N LEU A 12 -2.71 17.08 15.75
CA LEU A 12 -3.58 17.49 14.65
C LEU A 12 -2.80 17.47 13.35
N GLY A 13 -3.36 16.82 12.33
CA GLY A 13 -2.80 16.79 10.97
C GLY A 13 -3.54 17.74 10.05
N PHE A 14 -2.77 18.48 9.24
CA PHE A 14 -3.30 19.37 8.21
C PHE A 14 -2.88 18.86 6.83
N VAL A 15 -3.77 18.98 5.83
CA VAL A 15 -3.51 18.51 4.48
C VAL A 15 -2.93 19.64 3.64
N GLU A 16 -1.76 19.37 3.06
CA GLU A 16 -1.07 20.30 2.15
C GLU A 16 -0.79 19.62 0.80
N LYS A 17 -0.62 20.42 -0.24
CA LYS A 17 -0.18 19.93 -1.54
C LYS A 17 1.33 19.75 -1.51
N VAL A 18 1.81 18.57 -1.89
CA VAL A 18 3.22 18.25 -1.99
C VAL A 18 3.55 17.66 -3.36
N GLU A 19 4.81 17.65 -3.72
CA GLU A 19 5.30 17.00 -4.94
C GLU A 19 5.10 15.48 -4.88
N LYS A 20 4.87 14.87 -6.05
CA LYS A 20 4.59 13.44 -6.15
C LYS A 20 5.72 12.57 -5.60
N CYS A 21 6.97 12.96 -5.76
CA CYS A 21 8.13 12.24 -5.25
C CYS A 21 8.11 12.12 -3.73
N ARG A 22 7.57 13.10 -3.01
CA ARG A 22 7.42 13.07 -1.55
C ARG A 22 6.37 12.07 -1.05
N LEU A 23 5.56 11.53 -1.94
CA LEU A 23 4.54 10.54 -1.61
C LEU A 23 5.02 9.09 -1.76
N PHE A 24 6.29 8.85 -2.09
CA PHE A 24 6.90 7.52 -2.11
C PHE A 24 7.17 7.01 -0.70
N SER A 25 7.15 5.68 -0.54
CA SER A 25 7.28 5.01 0.77
C SER A 25 8.56 5.36 1.53
N ARG A 26 9.67 5.66 0.84
CA ARG A 26 10.93 6.07 1.45
C ARG A 26 10.84 7.36 2.29
N PHE A 27 9.87 8.23 2.01
CA PHE A 27 9.63 9.45 2.77
C PHE A 27 8.58 9.27 3.87
N TYR A 28 8.12 8.05 4.10
CA TYR A 28 7.16 7.70 5.15
C TYR A 28 5.93 8.64 5.18
N PRO A 29 5.23 8.85 4.06
CA PRO A 29 4.23 9.89 3.97
C PRO A 29 2.99 9.58 4.81
N SER A 30 2.44 10.62 5.45
CA SER A 30 1.01 10.67 5.78
C SER A 30 0.27 11.28 4.59
N LYS A 31 -0.73 10.59 4.03
CA LYS A 31 -1.38 11.02 2.79
C LYS A 31 -2.81 10.53 2.67
N ILE A 32 -3.62 11.29 1.92
CA ILE A 32 -5.02 10.96 1.64
C ILE A 32 -5.16 10.56 0.18
N GLY A 33 -5.84 9.42 -0.07
CA GLY A 33 -6.17 8.94 -1.40
C GLY A 33 -5.00 8.45 -2.24
N GLY A 34 -5.23 8.22 -3.52
CA GLY A 34 -4.26 7.62 -4.44
C GLY A 34 -4.03 6.13 -4.18
N GLN A 35 -2.78 5.71 -4.23
CA GLN A 35 -2.37 4.34 -3.93
C GLN A 35 -1.59 4.30 -2.60
N PRO A 36 -1.67 3.24 -1.79
CA PRO A 36 -0.85 3.09 -0.60
C PRO A 36 0.64 3.17 -0.93
N ALA A 37 1.40 3.92 -0.15
CA ALA A 37 2.86 3.86 -0.15
C ALA A 37 3.29 2.85 0.94
N TRP A 38 3.26 1.57 0.61
CA TRP A 38 3.47 0.49 1.56
C TRP A 38 4.82 0.60 2.26
N LEU A 39 4.81 0.54 3.59
CA LEU A 39 6.02 0.56 4.42
C LEU A 39 6.85 -0.72 4.21
N SER A 40 6.19 -1.86 4.12
CA SER A 40 6.80 -3.15 3.80
C SER A 40 6.12 -3.76 2.59
N LEU A 41 6.89 -4.36 1.70
CA LEU A 41 6.38 -5.11 0.55
C LEU A 41 6.22 -6.60 0.83
N LYS A 42 6.53 -7.02 2.06
CA LYS A 42 6.23 -8.37 2.55
C LYS A 42 4.87 -8.42 3.21
N CYS A 43 4.18 -9.54 3.06
CA CYS A 43 2.88 -9.79 3.71
C CYS A 43 1.83 -8.68 3.46
N LEU A 44 1.77 -8.20 2.23
CA LEU A 44 0.73 -7.26 1.82
C LEU A 44 -0.66 -7.91 1.91
N PRO A 45 -1.70 -7.14 2.30
CA PRO A 45 -3.05 -7.67 2.41
C PRO A 45 -3.54 -8.18 1.05
N ILE A 46 -4.14 -9.35 1.06
CA ILE A 46 -4.79 -9.94 -0.11
C ILE A 46 -6.13 -9.25 -0.38
N TYR A 47 -6.70 -9.48 -1.56
CA TYR A 47 -7.96 -8.86 -1.99
C TYR A 47 -9.11 -9.11 -1.00
N GLU A 48 -9.21 -10.33 -0.48
CA GLU A 48 -10.24 -10.78 0.44
C GLU A 48 -10.19 -10.01 1.77
N GLU A 49 -9.01 -9.71 2.26
CA GLU A 49 -8.79 -8.93 3.48
C GLU A 49 -9.12 -7.44 3.36
N LEU A 50 -9.32 -6.96 2.13
CA LEU A 50 -9.70 -5.59 1.81
C LEU A 50 -11.14 -5.50 1.29
N THR A 51 -11.98 -6.46 1.62
CA THR A 51 -13.37 -6.54 1.18
C THR A 51 -14.33 -6.18 2.32
N CYS A 52 -15.34 -5.38 2.01
CA CYS A 52 -16.36 -4.97 2.99
C CYS A 52 -17.21 -6.17 3.40
N GLU A 53 -17.28 -6.48 4.68
CA GLU A 53 -18.05 -7.60 5.23
C GLU A 53 -19.56 -7.46 4.98
N LYS A 54 -20.08 -6.21 4.84
CA LYS A 54 -21.51 -5.97 4.64
C LYS A 54 -21.99 -6.19 3.21
N CYS A 55 -21.18 -5.81 2.21
CA CYS A 55 -21.63 -5.88 0.80
C CYS A 55 -20.73 -6.70 -0.11
N GLY A 56 -19.67 -7.31 0.40
CA GLY A 56 -18.72 -8.11 -0.37
C GLY A 56 -17.92 -7.32 -1.43
N LYS A 57 -18.02 -5.98 -1.45
CA LYS A 57 -17.30 -5.15 -2.42
C LYS A 57 -15.94 -4.73 -1.86
N PRO A 58 -14.92 -4.56 -2.72
CA PRO A 58 -13.60 -4.10 -2.28
C PRO A 58 -13.68 -2.69 -1.67
N CYS A 59 -13.01 -2.52 -0.54
CA CYS A 59 -12.77 -1.23 0.06
C CYS A 59 -11.71 -0.47 -0.72
N VAL A 60 -11.79 0.86 -0.72
CA VAL A 60 -10.82 1.73 -1.36
C VAL A 60 -9.89 2.32 -0.32
N PHE A 61 -8.65 2.55 -0.71
CA PHE A 61 -7.68 3.24 0.13
C PHE A 61 -8.14 4.68 0.40
N LEU A 62 -8.21 5.04 1.67
CA LEU A 62 -8.66 6.37 2.12
C LEU A 62 -7.48 7.22 2.57
N ILE A 63 -6.72 6.73 3.54
CA ILE A 63 -5.66 7.51 4.19
C ILE A 63 -4.55 6.58 4.69
N GLN A 64 -3.34 7.08 4.67
CA GLN A 64 -2.17 6.51 5.31
C GLN A 64 -1.65 7.50 6.33
N ILE A 65 -1.29 7.00 7.50
CA ILE A 65 -0.72 7.79 8.60
C ILE A 65 0.59 7.15 9.01
N TYR A 66 1.68 7.91 8.91
CA TYR A 66 2.94 7.52 9.50
C TYR A 66 2.94 7.89 10.99
N ALA A 67 3.06 6.91 11.84
CA ALA A 67 2.94 7.03 13.29
C ALA A 67 4.03 6.19 13.99
N PRO A 68 5.31 6.59 13.86
CA PRO A 68 6.45 5.85 14.40
C PRO A 68 6.41 5.75 15.92
N LEU A 69 7.04 4.70 16.48
CA LEU A 69 7.35 4.57 17.90
C LEU A 69 8.87 4.41 18.02
N THR A 70 9.56 5.53 18.04
CA THR A 70 11.03 5.56 17.94
C THR A 70 11.75 4.90 19.12
N ASP A 71 11.08 4.82 20.26
CA ASP A 71 11.59 4.18 21.49
C ASP A 71 11.40 2.65 21.49
N VAL A 72 10.69 2.11 20.50
CA VAL A 72 10.41 0.68 20.37
C VAL A 72 11.02 0.15 19.08
N GLU A 73 12.12 -0.60 19.19
CA GLU A 73 12.90 -1.08 18.03
C GLU A 73 12.03 -1.77 16.96
N SER A 74 11.11 -2.66 17.35
CA SER A 74 10.25 -3.42 16.41
C SER A 74 9.20 -2.57 15.69
N CYS A 75 8.95 -1.35 16.11
CA CYS A 75 8.00 -0.41 15.54
C CYS A 75 8.58 1.00 15.35
N PHE A 76 9.91 1.08 15.23
CA PHE A 76 10.59 2.34 14.93
C PHE A 76 9.95 3.04 13.74
N HIS A 77 9.67 2.30 12.65
CA HIS A 77 8.79 2.74 11.58
C HIS A 77 7.42 2.08 11.74
N ARG A 78 6.37 2.85 11.71
CA ARG A 78 4.99 2.35 11.78
C ARG A 78 4.08 3.18 10.89
N SER A 79 3.30 2.50 10.06
CA SER A 79 2.28 3.12 9.21
C SER A 79 0.93 2.42 9.40
N LEU A 80 -0.11 3.22 9.44
CA LEU A 80 -1.51 2.78 9.46
C LEU A 80 -2.12 3.07 8.09
N PHE A 81 -2.76 2.08 7.49
CA PHE A 81 -3.43 2.17 6.20
C PHE A 81 -4.92 1.95 6.42
N ILE A 82 -5.73 2.94 6.12
CA ILE A 82 -7.17 2.90 6.32
C ILE A 82 -7.85 2.79 4.98
N PHE A 83 -8.72 1.79 4.86
CA PHE A 83 -9.56 1.55 3.70
C PHE A 83 -11.02 1.73 4.09
N MET A 84 -11.87 2.14 3.16
CA MET A 84 -13.30 2.33 3.40
C MET A 84 -14.16 1.71 2.32
N CYS A 85 -15.33 1.24 2.69
CA CYS A 85 -16.35 0.82 1.73
C CYS A 85 -16.94 2.06 1.02
N LYS A 86 -17.07 2.01 -0.31
CA LYS A 86 -17.69 3.11 -1.08
C LYS A 86 -19.22 3.03 -1.13
N ASN A 87 -19.80 1.93 -0.70
CA ASN A 87 -21.24 1.76 -0.73
C ASN A 87 -21.88 2.50 0.44
N VAL A 88 -22.58 3.60 0.15
CA VAL A 88 -23.25 4.44 1.16
C VAL A 88 -24.25 3.68 2.01
N LEU A 89 -24.87 2.63 1.49
CA LEU A 89 -25.83 1.79 2.21
C LEU A 89 -25.19 0.95 3.32
N CYS A 90 -23.86 0.80 3.31
CA CYS A 90 -23.14 0.08 4.36
C CYS A 90 -22.85 0.97 5.57
N HIS A 91 -22.81 2.29 5.39
CA HIS A 91 -22.45 3.22 6.46
C HIS A 91 -23.64 3.49 7.39
N ARG A 92 -23.38 3.41 8.67
CA ARG A 92 -24.33 3.76 9.73
C ARG A 92 -23.65 4.67 10.74
N ARG A 93 -24.43 5.52 11.38
CA ARG A 93 -23.92 6.40 12.44
C ARG A 93 -23.33 5.55 13.58
N ASN A 94 -22.17 5.93 14.09
CA ASN A 94 -21.44 5.25 15.16
C ASN A 94 -21.06 3.77 14.85
N ASP A 95 -20.90 3.42 13.57
CA ASP A 95 -20.50 2.10 13.12
C ASP A 95 -19.25 2.21 12.24
N SER A 96 -18.12 1.73 12.77
CA SER A 96 -16.83 1.73 12.08
C SER A 96 -16.58 0.48 11.23
N SER A 97 -17.50 -0.49 11.17
CA SER A 97 -17.33 -1.78 10.47
C SER A 97 -17.15 -1.66 8.96
N THR A 98 -17.36 -0.47 8.39
CA THR A 98 -17.10 -0.16 6.97
C THR A 98 -15.69 0.35 6.70
N PHE A 99 -14.86 0.46 7.74
CA PHE A 99 -13.46 0.83 7.65
C PHE A 99 -12.58 -0.37 8.02
N LEU A 100 -11.55 -0.58 7.24
CA LEU A 100 -10.53 -1.60 7.49
C LEU A 100 -9.22 -0.91 7.76
N VAL A 101 -8.54 -1.30 8.85
CA VAL A 101 -7.23 -0.75 9.21
C VAL A 101 -6.19 -1.84 9.10
N LYS A 102 -5.14 -1.57 8.33
CA LYS A 102 -3.95 -2.41 8.26
C LYS A 102 -2.77 -1.65 8.87
N ARG A 103 -2.00 -2.32 9.69
CA ARG A 103 -0.79 -1.78 10.33
C ARG A 103 0.44 -2.46 9.74
N SER A 104 1.44 -1.68 9.39
CA SER A 104 2.77 -2.16 9.00
C SER A 104 3.83 -1.57 9.93
N GLN A 105 4.78 -2.39 10.36
CA GLN A 105 5.83 -2.00 11.28
C GLN A 105 7.17 -2.56 10.82
N LEU A 106 8.23 -1.78 11.03
CA LEU A 106 9.60 -2.17 10.76
C LEU A 106 10.51 -1.62 11.86
N SER A 107 11.56 -2.37 12.17
CA SER A 107 12.68 -1.85 12.95
C SER A 107 13.42 -0.76 12.17
N ARG A 108 14.23 0.03 12.86
CA ARG A 108 15.09 1.04 12.21
C ARG A 108 16.01 0.39 11.21
N ARG A 109 16.69 -0.72 11.58
CA ARG A 109 17.44 -1.57 10.65
C ARG A 109 16.51 -2.56 9.99
N ASN A 110 16.29 -2.42 8.68
CA ASN A 110 15.42 -3.27 7.90
C ASN A 110 15.97 -3.44 6.48
N GLU A 111 15.31 -4.24 5.66
CA GLU A 111 15.74 -4.57 4.30
C GLU A 111 15.15 -3.64 3.21
N PHE A 112 14.29 -2.69 3.60
CA PHE A 112 13.58 -1.82 2.66
C PHE A 112 14.17 -0.42 2.57
N TYR A 113 14.75 0.07 3.67
CA TYR A 113 15.20 1.46 3.80
C TYR A 113 16.54 1.53 4.51
N ASP A 114 17.31 2.54 4.15
CA ASP A 114 18.56 2.85 4.81
C ASP A 114 18.35 3.26 6.28
N TYR A 115 19.39 3.10 7.07
CA TYR A 115 19.39 3.47 8.48
C TYR A 115 19.24 4.98 8.70
N ASP A 116 19.83 5.76 7.78
CA ASP A 116 19.78 7.21 7.83
C ASP A 116 18.51 7.74 7.13
N PRO A 117 17.98 8.89 7.59
CA PRO A 117 16.81 9.47 6.98
C PRO A 117 17.08 9.82 5.51
N PRO A 118 16.04 9.73 4.65
CA PRO A 118 16.18 10.05 3.24
C PRO A 118 16.56 11.51 3.02
N ASN A 119 17.42 11.75 2.02
CA ASN A 119 17.77 13.11 1.63
C ASN A 119 16.54 13.82 1.04
N GLU A 120 16.11 14.87 1.71
CA GLU A 120 14.92 15.61 1.30
C GLU A 120 15.13 16.48 0.06
N ASN A 121 16.37 16.80 -0.30
CA ASN A 121 16.72 17.65 -1.45
C ASN A 121 16.95 16.83 -2.73
N GLU A 122 16.75 15.53 -2.71
CA GLU A 122 16.95 14.66 -3.87
C GLU A 122 15.75 14.77 -4.83
N GLU A 123 15.96 15.36 -6.01
CA GLU A 123 14.90 15.62 -7.00
C GLU A 123 14.38 14.35 -7.67
N ASN A 124 15.22 13.32 -7.82
CA ASN A 124 14.86 12.05 -8.47
C ASN A 124 15.27 10.85 -7.59
N PRO A 125 14.49 10.53 -6.57
CA PRO A 125 14.77 9.38 -5.74
C PRO A 125 14.58 8.08 -6.53
N SER A 126 15.67 7.48 -7.01
CA SER A 126 15.65 6.14 -7.61
C SER A 126 15.50 5.02 -6.58
N ASP A 127 15.83 5.30 -5.32
CA ASP A 127 15.93 4.32 -4.24
C ASP A 127 14.64 4.17 -3.44
N HIS A 128 13.59 3.72 -4.06
CA HIS A 128 12.42 3.21 -3.35
C HIS A 128 12.33 1.71 -3.54
N PRO A 129 11.83 0.95 -2.54
CA PRO A 129 11.70 -0.49 -2.64
C PRO A 129 10.90 -0.89 -3.88
N ASN A 130 11.55 -1.64 -4.79
CA ASN A 130 10.89 -2.12 -5.99
C ASN A 130 10.10 -3.40 -5.67
N PRO A 131 8.79 -3.46 -5.91
CA PRO A 131 7.99 -4.66 -5.65
C PRO A 131 8.55 -5.95 -6.26
N ALA A 132 9.20 -5.87 -7.40
CA ALA A 132 9.77 -7.03 -8.08
C ALA A 132 10.90 -7.70 -7.27
N ASP A 133 11.70 -6.93 -6.54
CA ASP A 133 12.82 -7.42 -5.73
C ASP A 133 12.33 -8.23 -4.53
N PHE A 134 11.11 -7.95 -4.08
CA PHE A 134 10.44 -8.65 -2.98
C PHE A 134 9.44 -9.72 -3.46
N GLY A 135 9.43 -10.02 -4.76
CA GLY A 135 8.58 -11.04 -5.35
C GLY A 135 7.08 -10.72 -5.30
N CYS A 136 6.71 -9.47 -5.07
CA CYS A 136 5.32 -9.04 -5.05
C CYS A 136 4.95 -8.24 -6.31
N ASN A 137 3.66 -8.30 -6.67
CA ASN A 137 3.13 -7.53 -7.78
C ASN A 137 2.01 -6.63 -7.25
N LEU A 138 2.08 -5.35 -7.54
CA LEU A 138 1.05 -4.41 -7.12
C LEU A 138 0.03 -4.19 -8.26
N CYS A 139 -1.23 -4.03 -7.87
CA CYS A 139 -2.30 -3.68 -8.79
C CYS A 139 -2.06 -2.28 -9.38
N ARG A 140 -2.02 -2.16 -10.70
CA ARG A 140 -1.81 -0.87 -11.38
C ARG A 140 -2.85 0.20 -11.02
N VAL A 141 -4.05 -0.21 -10.62
CA VAL A 141 -5.14 0.73 -10.30
C VAL A 141 -5.11 1.18 -8.85
N CYS A 142 -5.01 0.26 -7.90
CA CYS A 142 -5.15 0.60 -6.48
C CYS A 142 -3.87 0.46 -5.65
N GLY A 143 -2.77 -0.07 -6.21
CA GLY A 143 -1.52 -0.27 -5.47
C GLY A 143 -1.55 -1.38 -4.40
N CYS A 144 -2.66 -2.12 -4.25
CA CYS A 144 -2.74 -3.30 -3.39
C CYS A 144 -2.15 -4.52 -4.08
N LEU A 145 -2.00 -5.64 -3.36
CA LEU A 145 -1.46 -6.87 -3.93
C LEU A 145 -2.25 -7.31 -5.18
N GLY A 146 -1.53 -7.51 -6.29
CA GLY A 146 -2.08 -7.87 -7.59
C GLY A 146 -1.87 -9.34 -7.92
N GLY A 147 -2.80 -10.21 -7.53
CA GLY A 147 -2.72 -11.67 -7.77
C GLY A 147 -3.03 -12.09 -9.21
N LYS A 148 -3.56 -11.20 -10.04
CA LYS A 148 -3.94 -11.48 -11.45
C LYS A 148 -3.06 -10.70 -12.40
N ARG A 149 -2.62 -11.34 -13.48
CA ARG A 149 -1.82 -10.69 -14.52
C ARG A 149 -2.61 -10.54 -15.82
N CYS A 150 -2.30 -9.51 -16.57
CA CYS A 150 -2.82 -9.35 -17.94
C CYS A 150 -2.38 -10.56 -18.78
N SER A 151 -3.32 -11.32 -19.33
CA SER A 151 -3.02 -12.51 -20.15
C SER A 151 -2.33 -12.21 -21.47
N LYS A 152 -2.39 -10.94 -21.94
CA LYS A 152 -1.79 -10.53 -23.22
C LYS A 152 -0.33 -10.07 -23.06
N CYS A 153 -0.02 -9.19 -22.12
CA CYS A 153 1.33 -8.65 -21.96
C CYS A 153 2.13 -9.24 -20.81
N HIS A 154 1.47 -9.91 -19.84
CA HIS A 154 2.05 -10.49 -18.64
C HIS A 154 2.83 -9.51 -17.73
N LYS A 155 2.82 -8.20 -18.05
CA LYS A 155 3.54 -7.14 -17.31
C LYS A 155 2.65 -6.42 -16.30
N ALA A 156 1.36 -6.24 -16.59
CA ALA A 156 0.43 -5.55 -15.72
C ALA A 156 -0.24 -6.51 -14.74
N SER A 157 -0.27 -6.14 -13.45
CA SER A 157 -0.90 -6.93 -12.39
C SER A 157 -2.13 -6.21 -11.83
N TYR A 158 -3.11 -6.98 -11.36
CA TYR A 158 -4.39 -6.49 -10.86
C TYR A 158 -4.87 -7.32 -9.66
N CYS A 159 -5.53 -6.68 -8.70
CA CYS A 159 -6.17 -7.38 -7.60
C CYS A 159 -7.48 -8.03 -8.02
N SER A 160 -8.18 -7.46 -9.00
CA SER A 160 -9.49 -7.95 -9.47
C SER A 160 -9.68 -7.76 -10.98
N LYS A 161 -10.71 -8.42 -11.54
CA LYS A 161 -11.13 -8.24 -12.94
C LYS A 161 -11.65 -6.83 -13.19
N GLU A 162 -12.31 -6.23 -12.21
CA GLU A 162 -12.83 -4.87 -12.30
C GLU A 162 -11.69 -3.87 -12.49
N HIS A 163 -10.60 -4.00 -11.72
CA HIS A 163 -9.43 -3.12 -11.87
C HIS A 163 -8.71 -3.34 -13.20
N GLN A 164 -8.63 -4.56 -13.69
CA GLN A 164 -8.13 -4.82 -15.03
C GLN A 164 -8.99 -4.13 -16.10
N THR A 165 -10.31 -4.20 -15.98
CA THR A 165 -11.25 -3.57 -16.91
C THR A 165 -11.14 -2.04 -16.88
N ILE A 166 -10.99 -1.45 -15.69
CA ILE A 166 -10.79 -0.01 -15.51
C ILE A 166 -9.51 0.44 -16.20
N ASP A 167 -8.40 -0.23 -15.96
CA ASP A 167 -7.09 0.10 -16.54
C ASP A 167 -7.10 -0.08 -18.07
N TRP A 168 -7.74 -1.14 -18.55
CA TRP A 168 -7.90 -1.39 -19.99
C TRP A 168 -8.59 -0.23 -20.70
N LYS A 169 -9.68 0.28 -20.11
CA LYS A 169 -10.43 1.42 -20.64
C LYS A 169 -9.65 2.73 -20.52
N LYS A 170 -8.79 2.89 -19.51
CA LYS A 170 -8.00 4.11 -19.28
C LYS A 170 -6.78 4.25 -20.19
N GLY A 171 -6.27 3.15 -20.75
CA GLY A 171 -5.12 3.25 -21.63
C GLY A 171 -4.32 1.96 -21.81
N HIS A 172 -4.39 1.01 -20.90
CA HIS A 172 -3.61 -0.23 -21.00
C HIS A 172 -3.84 -0.98 -22.33
N LYS A 173 -5.01 -0.85 -22.94
CA LYS A 173 -5.30 -1.42 -24.26
C LYS A 173 -4.25 -1.03 -25.31
N ASN A 174 -3.82 0.22 -25.32
CA ASN A 174 -2.83 0.75 -26.27
C ASN A 174 -1.41 0.32 -25.88
N GLU A 175 -1.05 0.48 -24.61
CA GLU A 175 0.26 0.09 -24.06
C GLU A 175 0.51 -1.42 -24.15
N CYS A 176 -0.54 -2.23 -23.99
CA CYS A 176 -0.47 -3.69 -24.02
C CYS A 176 0.00 -4.25 -25.38
N GLY A 177 -0.28 -3.54 -26.48
CA GLY A 177 0.12 -3.94 -27.84
C GLY A 177 1.61 -3.71 -28.11
N GLU A 178 2.19 -2.68 -27.53
CA GLU A 178 3.61 -2.32 -27.71
C GLU A 178 4.55 -3.22 -26.91
N ALA A 179 4.11 -3.68 -25.74
CA ALA A 179 4.89 -4.55 -24.88
C ALA A 179 5.12 -5.97 -25.42
N GLY A 180 4.33 -6.43 -26.38
CA GLY A 180 4.45 -7.77 -26.99
C GLY A 180 5.59 -7.94 -27.97
N LYS A 181 6.30 -6.86 -28.35
CA LYS A 181 7.40 -6.91 -29.31
C LYS A 181 8.77 -7.22 -28.71
N THR A 182 8.89 -7.34 -27.39
CA THR A 182 10.19 -7.50 -26.72
C THR A 182 10.12 -8.56 -25.62
N ILE A 183 9.85 -9.82 -25.92
CA ILE A 183 10.16 -10.89 -24.96
C ILE A 183 10.46 -12.22 -25.68
N ASN A 184 11.74 -12.59 -25.68
CA ASN A 184 12.16 -13.99 -25.59
C ASN A 184 12.95 -14.17 -24.31
N LYS A 185 12.62 -15.27 -23.56
CA LYS A 185 13.35 -16.01 -22.53
C LYS A 185 12.94 -15.82 -21.05
N GLU A 186 12.29 -16.84 -20.59
CA GLU A 186 12.40 -17.67 -19.35
C GLU A 186 12.80 -17.01 -18.03
N GLN A 187 11.89 -17.13 -17.05
CA GLN A 187 12.22 -17.16 -15.62
C GLN A 187 11.40 -18.21 -14.87
N PRO A 188 12.01 -18.95 -13.92
CA PRO A 188 11.40 -20.07 -13.24
C PRO A 188 10.41 -19.64 -12.13
N ARG A 189 9.41 -20.50 -11.91
CA ARG A 189 8.40 -20.35 -10.85
C ARG A 189 9.04 -20.50 -9.47
N ARG A 190 8.92 -19.51 -8.59
CA ARG A 190 9.24 -19.63 -7.16
C ARG A 190 7.96 -19.60 -6.34
N GLY A 191 7.96 -20.48 -5.33
CA GLY A 191 6.81 -20.81 -4.52
C GLY A 191 6.31 -19.69 -3.61
N THR A 192 5.02 -19.73 -3.33
CA THR A 192 4.31 -18.85 -2.40
C THR A 192 4.63 -19.24 -0.96
N THR A 193 5.30 -18.37 -0.24
CA THR A 193 5.50 -18.50 1.21
C THR A 193 4.27 -17.92 1.94
N LYS A 194 3.54 -18.78 2.66
CA LYS A 194 2.43 -18.36 3.52
C LYS A 194 2.98 -17.67 4.76
N CYS A 195 2.63 -16.42 4.97
CA CYS A 195 2.88 -15.72 6.23
C CYS A 195 1.94 -16.25 7.32
N LYS A 196 2.51 -16.67 8.45
CA LYS A 196 1.74 -16.97 9.66
C LYS A 196 1.45 -15.65 10.38
N SER A 197 0.18 -15.41 10.67
CA SER A 197 -0.28 -14.31 11.53
C SER A 197 0.07 -14.60 12.98
N ASN A 198 0.80 -13.72 13.60
CA ASN A 198 0.88 -13.55 15.05
C ASN A 198 0.10 -12.31 15.44
#